data_dc18ac9eef3ead6e8e121e89e9ececf6
#
_entry.id   dc18ac9eef3ead6e8e121e89e9ececf6
#
_cell.length_a   1.000
_cell.length_b   1.000
_cell.length_c   1.000
_cell.angle_alpha   90.00
_cell.angle_beta   90.00
_cell.angle_gamma   90.00
#
_symmetry.space_group_name_H-M   'P 1'
#
loop_
_entity.id
_entity.type
_entity.pdbx_description
1 polymer ?
#
loop_
_entity_poly.entity_id
_entity_poly.type
_entity_poly.pdbx_seq_one_letter_code
_entity_poly.pdbx_strand_id
1 'polypeptide(L)'
;MQINWYPGHMAKAKRLLQDQLSRVDAVIEICDARLPESSRNPVLNAMLRGKARVLMMNKADLANPAMTRRWQAYYQARGVQCAAITAGRSAREVFRAIENLTRDKVARGEARGVRRTVRVMVVGVPNVGKSTIINQLHGGAIAQVGNRPGVTRANQWVRVGEYLEVLDTPGLLWPKLDD
;
A
#
# COMPACT_ATOMS: atom_id res chain seq x y z
N MET A 1 -4.37 21.05 -20.74
CA MET A 1 -3.67 20.24 -19.75
C MET A 1 -2.93 19.15 -20.52
N GLN A 2 -1.64 19.33 -20.76
CA GLN A 2 -0.81 18.30 -21.41
C GLN A 2 -0.22 17.41 -20.31
N ILE A 3 -0.58 16.15 -20.33
CA ILE A 3 0.03 15.14 -19.47
C ILE A 3 1.35 14.75 -20.14
N ASN A 4 2.45 15.29 -19.66
CA ASN A 4 3.79 14.94 -20.14
C ASN A 4 4.22 13.59 -19.54
N TRP A 5 3.96 12.55 -20.29
CA TRP A 5 4.47 11.22 -20.02
C TRP A 5 5.90 11.15 -20.58
N TYR A 6 6.90 11.18 -19.72
CA TYR A 6 8.26 10.87 -20.13
C TYR A 6 8.44 9.35 -20.24
N PRO A 7 8.46 8.76 -21.45
CA PRO A 7 8.42 7.30 -21.62
C PRO A 7 9.57 6.58 -20.92
N GLY A 8 10.76 7.18 -20.88
CA GLY A 8 11.93 6.60 -20.25
C GLY A 8 11.84 6.50 -18.71
N HIS A 9 11.32 7.54 -18.05
CA HIS A 9 11.15 7.55 -16.59
C HIS A 9 10.06 6.57 -16.14
N MET A 10 8.99 6.46 -16.92
CA MET A 10 7.91 5.50 -16.62
C MET A 10 8.37 4.06 -16.80
N ALA A 11 9.11 3.74 -17.85
CA ALA A 11 9.64 2.40 -18.06
C ALA A 11 10.58 1.99 -16.93
N LYS A 12 11.44 2.90 -16.46
CA LYS A 12 12.33 2.67 -15.33
C LYS A 12 11.56 2.47 -14.03
N ALA A 13 10.58 3.32 -13.74
CA ALA A 13 9.74 3.22 -12.55
C ALA A 13 8.91 1.92 -12.55
N LYS A 14 8.38 1.52 -13.70
CA LYS A 14 7.65 0.28 -13.87
C LYS A 14 8.53 -0.95 -13.61
N ARG A 15 9.75 -0.97 -14.15
CA ARG A 15 10.73 -2.06 -13.91
C ARG A 15 11.10 -2.15 -12.43
N LEU A 16 11.37 -1.03 -11.79
CA LEU A 16 11.67 -0.98 -10.37
C LEU A 16 10.53 -1.53 -9.53
N LEU A 17 9.29 -1.13 -9.83
CA LEU A 17 8.12 -1.63 -9.15
C LEU A 17 7.92 -3.15 -9.37
N GLN A 18 8.13 -3.64 -10.59
CA GLN A 18 8.07 -5.07 -10.89
C GLN A 18 9.10 -5.86 -10.09
N ASP A 19 10.34 -5.37 -10.00
CA ASP A 19 11.38 -5.98 -9.19
C ASP A 19 11.01 -6.01 -7.70
N GLN A 20 10.47 -4.92 -7.18
CA GLN A 20 10.00 -4.83 -5.80
C GLN A 20 8.81 -5.77 -5.54
N LEU A 21 7.85 -5.85 -6.47
CA LEU A 21 6.69 -6.74 -6.36
C LEU A 21 7.10 -8.20 -6.30
N SER A 22 8.18 -8.59 -6.98
CA SER A 22 8.70 -9.97 -6.92
C SER A 22 9.18 -10.35 -5.51
N ARG A 23 9.53 -9.37 -4.69
CA ARG A 23 10.12 -9.55 -3.35
C ARG A 23 9.11 -9.46 -2.21
N VAL A 24 7.86 -9.08 -2.49
CA VAL A 24 6.82 -8.93 -1.48
C VAL A 24 5.81 -10.06 -1.51
N ASP A 25 5.20 -10.30 -0.37
CA ASP A 25 4.20 -11.35 -0.17
C ASP A 25 2.78 -10.84 -0.35
N ALA A 26 2.56 -9.56 -0.03
CA ALA A 26 1.28 -8.91 -0.13
C ALA A 26 1.44 -7.42 -0.43
N VAL A 27 0.38 -6.82 -0.96
CA VAL A 27 0.32 -5.40 -1.28
C VAL A 27 -0.88 -4.76 -0.59
N ILE A 28 -0.64 -3.63 0.06
CA ILE A 28 -1.68 -2.72 0.55
C ILE A 28 -1.79 -1.58 -0.44
N GLU A 29 -2.89 -1.52 -1.16
CA GLU A 29 -3.23 -0.40 -2.03
C GLU A 29 -4.09 0.59 -1.25
N ILE A 30 -3.72 1.87 -1.24
CA ILE A 30 -4.45 2.92 -0.53
C ILE A 30 -5.07 3.86 -1.54
N CYS A 31 -6.36 4.10 -1.41
CA CYS A 31 -7.09 5.11 -2.18
C CYS A 31 -7.87 6.05 -1.25
N ASP A 32 -8.43 7.11 -1.81
CA ASP A 32 -9.28 8.05 -1.07
C ASP A 32 -10.74 7.56 -1.08
N ALA A 33 -11.34 7.35 0.07
CA ALA A 33 -12.70 6.86 0.19
C ALA A 33 -13.77 7.78 -0.42
N ARG A 34 -13.44 9.07 -0.60
CA ARG A 34 -14.34 10.03 -1.27
C ARG A 34 -14.40 9.85 -2.78
N LEU A 35 -13.29 9.36 -3.38
CA LEU A 35 -13.12 9.16 -4.81
C LEU A 35 -12.33 7.86 -5.08
N PRO A 36 -12.87 6.68 -4.71
CA PRO A 36 -12.08 5.45 -4.71
C PRO A 36 -11.48 5.10 -6.08
N GLU A 37 -12.26 5.17 -7.14
CA GLU A 37 -11.79 4.81 -8.48
C GLU A 37 -10.84 5.87 -9.06
N SER A 38 -11.16 7.15 -8.91
CA SER A 38 -10.35 8.26 -9.43
C SER A 38 -9.00 8.42 -8.71
N SER A 39 -8.90 7.94 -7.48
CA SER A 39 -7.67 7.96 -6.70
C SER A 39 -6.85 6.67 -6.80
N ARG A 40 -7.11 5.84 -7.80
CA ARG A 40 -6.35 4.62 -8.12
C ARG A 40 -5.63 4.77 -9.46
N ASN A 41 -4.50 4.08 -9.57
CA ASN A 41 -3.74 4.06 -10.82
C ASN A 41 -4.05 2.80 -11.63
N PRO A 42 -4.61 2.92 -12.85
CA PRO A 42 -4.90 1.76 -13.69
C PRO A 42 -3.68 0.90 -14.03
N VAL A 43 -2.51 1.53 -14.23
CA VAL A 43 -1.26 0.83 -14.52
C VAL A 43 -0.85 -0.02 -13.32
N LEU A 44 -0.94 0.53 -12.12
CA LEU A 44 -0.66 -0.17 -10.88
C LEU A 44 -1.61 -1.36 -10.70
N ASN A 45 -2.90 -1.17 -10.95
CA ASN A 45 -3.89 -2.23 -10.85
C ASN A 45 -3.56 -3.42 -11.78
N ALA A 46 -3.11 -3.16 -13.00
CA ALA A 46 -2.67 -4.20 -13.92
C ALA A 46 -1.42 -4.95 -13.42
N MET A 47 -0.46 -4.23 -12.82
CA MET A 47 0.77 -4.82 -12.29
C MET A 47 0.55 -5.68 -11.03
N LEU A 48 -0.51 -5.39 -10.26
CA LEU A 48 -0.84 -6.10 -9.03
C LEU A 48 -1.64 -7.40 -9.26
N ARG A 49 -1.96 -7.74 -10.50
CA ARG A 49 -2.66 -8.98 -10.82
C ARG A 49 -1.87 -10.19 -10.32
N GLY A 50 -2.56 -11.11 -9.65
CA GLY A 50 -1.93 -12.32 -9.10
C GLY A 50 -1.20 -12.14 -7.77
N LYS A 51 -1.10 -10.92 -7.25
CA LYS A 51 -0.59 -10.66 -5.89
C LYS A 51 -1.72 -10.67 -4.86
N ALA A 52 -1.42 -11.22 -3.67
CA ALA A 52 -2.28 -11.02 -2.52
C ALA A 52 -2.35 -9.52 -2.21
N ARG A 53 -3.55 -8.93 -2.27
CA ARG A 53 -3.73 -7.49 -2.06
C ARG A 53 -5.01 -7.17 -1.33
N VAL A 54 -4.97 -6.04 -0.63
CA VAL A 54 -6.16 -5.40 -0.05
C VAL A 54 -6.19 -3.94 -0.47
N LEU A 55 -7.39 -3.46 -0.81
CA LEU A 55 -7.65 -2.05 -1.07
C LEU A 55 -8.13 -1.38 0.22
N MET A 56 -7.39 -0.40 0.70
CA MET A 56 -7.74 0.41 1.85
C MET A 56 -8.32 1.74 1.37
N MET A 57 -9.60 1.95 1.58
CA MET A 57 -10.26 3.23 1.31
C MET A 57 -10.08 4.14 2.51
N ASN A 58 -9.06 4.99 2.45
CA ASN A 58 -8.71 5.92 3.53
C ASN A 58 -9.56 7.18 3.51
N LYS A 59 -9.53 7.93 4.60
CA LYS A 59 -10.35 9.13 4.85
C LYS A 59 -11.86 8.80 4.84
N ALA A 60 -12.21 7.62 5.32
CA ALA A 60 -13.61 7.16 5.34
C ALA A 60 -14.50 8.05 6.22
N ASP A 61 -13.93 8.73 7.22
CA ASP A 61 -14.58 9.73 8.05
C ASP A 61 -15.03 10.97 7.27
N LEU A 62 -14.39 11.25 6.13
CA LEU A 62 -14.73 12.37 5.22
C LEU A 62 -15.65 11.95 4.07
N ALA A 63 -15.94 10.67 3.93
CA ALA A 63 -16.78 10.13 2.87
C ALA A 63 -18.20 9.85 3.36
N ASN A 64 -19.16 9.81 2.44
CA ASN A 64 -20.52 9.39 2.75
C ASN A 64 -20.53 7.89 3.10
N PRO A 65 -21.00 7.47 4.29
CA PRO A 65 -20.92 6.08 4.73
C PRO A 65 -21.71 5.10 3.82
N ALA A 66 -22.85 5.54 3.27
CA ALA A 66 -23.64 4.72 2.37
C ALA A 66 -22.91 4.47 1.04
N MET A 67 -22.26 5.49 0.50
CA MET A 67 -21.44 5.36 -0.71
C MET A 67 -20.21 4.49 -0.46
N THR A 68 -19.56 4.64 0.69
CA THR A 68 -18.43 3.79 1.07
C THR A 68 -18.84 2.31 1.10
N ARG A 69 -19.97 1.96 1.69
CA ARG A 69 -20.49 0.57 1.67
C ARG A 69 -20.78 0.06 0.26
N ARG A 70 -21.32 0.92 -0.62
CA ARG A 70 -21.56 0.55 -2.04
C ARG A 70 -20.25 0.28 -2.76
N TRP A 71 -19.22 1.08 -2.54
CA TRP A 71 -17.89 0.84 -3.11
C TRP A 71 -17.26 -0.45 -2.57
N GLN A 72 -17.41 -0.74 -1.29
CA GLN A 72 -16.95 -2.01 -0.72
C GLN A 72 -17.62 -3.20 -1.40
N ALA A 73 -18.93 -3.18 -1.54
CA ALA A 73 -19.67 -4.22 -2.24
C ALA A 73 -19.24 -4.36 -3.71
N TYR A 74 -19.02 -3.24 -4.39
CA TYR A 74 -18.54 -3.20 -5.78
C TYR A 74 -17.18 -3.91 -5.95
N TYR A 75 -16.22 -3.63 -5.07
CA TYR A 75 -14.90 -4.26 -5.13
C TYR A 75 -14.93 -5.71 -4.71
N GLN A 76 -15.67 -6.04 -3.66
CA GLN A 76 -15.85 -7.43 -3.20
C GLN A 76 -16.46 -8.33 -4.26
N ALA A 77 -17.48 -7.84 -4.99
CA ALA A 77 -18.07 -8.56 -6.11
C ALA A 77 -17.08 -8.85 -7.25
N ARG A 78 -15.97 -8.11 -7.31
CA ARG A 78 -14.87 -8.30 -8.27
C ARG A 78 -13.68 -9.06 -7.69
N GLY A 79 -13.86 -9.67 -6.52
CA GLY A 79 -12.80 -10.44 -5.85
C GLY A 79 -11.69 -9.58 -5.24
N VAL A 80 -11.90 -8.27 -5.08
CA VAL A 80 -10.94 -7.38 -4.43
C VAL A 80 -11.32 -7.21 -2.97
N GLN A 81 -10.47 -7.70 -2.07
CA GLN A 81 -10.63 -7.43 -0.64
C GLN A 81 -10.47 -5.93 -0.40
N CYS A 82 -11.38 -5.32 0.33
CA CYS A 82 -11.30 -3.90 0.66
C CYS A 82 -11.81 -3.61 2.08
N ALA A 83 -11.27 -2.57 2.66
CA ALA A 83 -11.68 -2.04 3.96
C ALA A 83 -11.73 -0.52 3.92
N ALA A 84 -12.69 0.06 4.62
CA ALA A 84 -12.74 1.50 4.85
C ALA A 84 -11.97 1.83 6.13
N ILE A 85 -11.05 2.76 6.05
CA ILE A 85 -10.18 3.14 7.15
C ILE A 85 -10.10 4.66 7.33
N THR A 86 -9.71 5.07 8.53
CA THR A 86 -9.34 6.44 8.83
C THR A 86 -7.91 6.42 9.35
N ALA A 87 -6.97 6.98 8.58
CA ALA A 87 -5.59 7.07 9.02
C ALA A 87 -5.51 7.81 10.36
N GLY A 88 -4.74 7.28 11.29
CA GLY A 88 -4.68 7.78 12.67
C GLY A 88 -5.51 6.94 13.67
N ARG A 89 -6.48 6.16 13.19
CA ARG A 89 -7.37 5.37 14.07
C ARG A 89 -7.45 3.89 13.71
N SER A 90 -7.01 3.52 12.51
CA SER A 90 -7.27 2.20 11.91
C SER A 90 -6.04 1.29 11.81
N ALA A 91 -5.00 1.52 12.62
CA ALA A 91 -3.80 0.67 12.60
C ALA A 91 -4.13 -0.82 12.79
N ARG A 92 -5.07 -1.11 13.67
CA ARG A 92 -5.52 -2.48 13.96
C ARG A 92 -6.18 -3.15 12.76
N GLU A 93 -6.99 -2.42 12.00
CA GLU A 93 -7.63 -2.90 10.78
C GLU A 93 -6.60 -3.20 9.69
N VAL A 94 -5.58 -2.34 9.55
CA VAL A 94 -4.48 -2.57 8.61
C VAL A 94 -3.68 -3.81 8.98
N PHE A 95 -3.34 -4.00 10.25
CA PHE A 95 -2.67 -5.21 10.72
C PHE A 95 -3.49 -6.47 10.44
N ARG A 96 -4.78 -6.49 10.77
CA ARG A 96 -5.66 -7.62 10.49
C ARG A 96 -5.72 -7.97 9.01
N ALA A 97 -5.75 -6.97 8.14
CA ALA A 97 -5.75 -7.19 6.70
C ALA A 97 -4.44 -7.85 6.24
N ILE A 98 -3.29 -7.40 6.76
CA ILE A 98 -1.99 -8.00 6.49
C ILE A 98 -1.96 -9.47 6.96
N GLU A 99 -2.38 -9.73 8.19
CA GLU A 99 -2.44 -11.07 8.75
C GLU A 99 -3.31 -12.00 7.90
N ASN A 100 -4.50 -11.54 7.50
CA ASN A 100 -5.40 -12.32 6.64
C ASN A 100 -4.77 -12.64 5.28
N LEU A 101 -4.11 -11.66 4.64
CA LEU A 101 -3.47 -11.84 3.34
C LEU A 101 -2.27 -12.79 3.39
N THR A 102 -1.61 -12.89 4.53
CA THR A 102 -0.34 -13.61 4.67
C THR A 102 -0.44 -14.86 5.53
N ARG A 103 -1.64 -15.19 6.04
CA ARG A 103 -1.90 -16.31 6.95
C ARG A 103 -1.34 -17.64 6.44
N ASP A 104 -1.63 -17.99 5.20
CA ASP A 104 -1.19 -19.27 4.63
C ASP A 104 0.33 -19.35 4.48
N LYS A 105 0.99 -18.22 4.26
CA LYS A 105 2.44 -18.16 4.19
C LYS A 105 3.08 -18.35 5.55
N VAL A 106 2.55 -17.70 6.57
CA VAL A 106 3.01 -17.83 7.97
C VAL A 106 2.82 -19.25 8.44
N ALA A 107 1.64 -19.83 8.26
CA ALA A 107 1.33 -21.21 8.65
C ALA A 107 2.26 -22.23 7.98
N ARG A 108 2.57 -22.08 6.70
CA ARG A 108 3.54 -22.94 6.00
C ARG A 108 4.96 -22.77 6.52
N GLY A 109 5.32 -21.59 6.98
CA GLY A 109 6.61 -21.34 7.63
C GLY A 109 6.72 -22.03 8.96
N GLU A 110 5.72 -21.86 9.81
CA GLU A 110 5.64 -22.47 11.14
C GLU A 110 5.65 -24.00 11.08
N ALA A 111 4.90 -24.60 10.16
CA ALA A 111 4.88 -26.06 9.94
C ALA A 111 6.27 -26.63 9.54
N ARG A 112 7.18 -25.78 9.05
CA ARG A 112 8.57 -26.13 8.70
C ARG A 112 9.58 -25.70 9.77
N GLY A 113 9.12 -25.21 10.91
CA GLY A 113 9.97 -24.69 11.97
C GLY A 113 10.75 -23.41 11.62
N VAL A 114 10.34 -22.69 10.58
CA VAL A 114 11.00 -21.49 10.10
C VAL A 114 10.10 -20.28 10.39
N ARG A 115 10.56 -19.39 11.25
CA ARG A 115 9.96 -18.04 11.36
C ARG A 115 10.24 -17.24 10.09
N ARG A 116 9.22 -17.03 9.28
CA ARG A 116 9.36 -16.27 8.03
C ARG A 116 9.00 -14.82 8.24
N THR A 117 9.88 -13.94 7.79
CA THR A 117 9.55 -12.53 7.62
C THR A 117 8.52 -12.36 6.50
N VAL A 118 7.44 -11.65 6.79
CA VAL A 118 6.41 -11.24 5.83
C VAL A 118 6.78 -9.88 5.29
N ARG A 119 6.84 -9.75 3.97
CA ARG A 119 7.14 -8.50 3.27
C ARG A 119 5.91 -7.95 2.62
N VAL A 120 5.59 -6.71 2.95
CA VAL A 120 4.40 -6.00 2.46
C VAL A 120 4.82 -4.70 1.80
N MET A 121 4.25 -4.42 0.64
CA MET A 121 4.42 -3.14 -0.04
C MET A 121 3.17 -2.30 0.14
N VAL A 122 3.35 -1.01 0.45
CA VAL A 122 2.27 -0.03 0.49
C VAL A 122 2.33 0.83 -0.76
N VAL A 123 1.26 0.86 -1.52
CA VAL A 123 1.14 1.60 -2.77
C VAL A 123 -0.07 2.53 -2.73
N GLY A 124 -0.01 3.60 -3.49
CA GLY A 124 -1.12 4.55 -3.61
C GLY A 124 -0.67 5.85 -4.24
N VAL A 125 -1.63 6.63 -4.74
CA VAL A 125 -1.37 7.97 -5.27
C VAL A 125 -0.84 8.89 -4.17
N PRO A 126 -0.15 9.99 -4.52
CA PRO A 126 0.23 11.00 -3.53
C PRO A 126 -0.98 11.52 -2.74
N ASN A 127 -0.77 11.86 -1.48
CA ASN A 127 -1.77 12.50 -0.59
C ASN A 127 -2.99 11.64 -0.20
N VAL A 128 -3.01 10.34 -0.43
CA VAL A 128 -4.07 9.44 0.08
C VAL A 128 -3.86 9.02 1.54
N GLY A 129 -2.77 9.44 2.18
CA GLY A 129 -2.43 9.09 3.57
C GLY A 129 -1.52 7.87 3.72
N LYS A 130 -0.81 7.49 2.67
CA LYS A 130 0.14 6.36 2.66
C LYS A 130 1.18 6.47 3.78
N SER A 131 1.87 7.61 3.89
CA SER A 131 2.89 7.85 4.92
C SER A 131 2.32 7.76 6.34
N THR A 132 1.10 8.26 6.56
CA THR A 132 0.43 8.19 7.85
C THR A 132 0.16 6.74 8.25
N ILE A 133 -0.31 5.91 7.32
CA ILE A 133 -0.57 4.48 7.56
C ILE A 133 0.74 3.75 7.85
N ILE A 134 1.80 4.02 7.09
CA ILE A 134 3.11 3.43 7.32
C ILE A 134 3.63 3.80 8.70
N ASN A 135 3.55 5.09 9.08
CA ASN A 135 3.96 5.55 10.40
C ASN A 135 3.17 4.88 11.53
N GLN A 136 1.88 4.66 11.34
CA GLN A 136 1.06 3.94 12.31
C GLN A 136 1.45 2.47 12.46
N LEU A 137 1.77 1.79 11.36
CA LEU A 137 2.28 0.42 11.39
C LEU A 137 3.57 0.33 12.20
N HIS A 138 4.36 1.36 12.19
CA HIS A 138 5.64 1.41 12.92
C HIS A 138 5.52 1.81 14.39
N GLY A 139 4.32 2.17 14.86
CA GLY A 139 4.05 2.38 16.29
C GLY A 139 5.00 3.34 17.00
N GLY A 140 5.25 4.53 16.43
CA GLY A 140 6.11 5.54 17.05
C GLY A 140 7.62 5.29 16.92
N ALA A 141 8.07 4.09 16.61
CA ALA A 141 9.49 3.81 16.41
C ALA A 141 10.08 4.56 15.21
N ILE A 142 9.25 4.86 14.21
CA ILE A 142 9.66 5.65 13.02
C ILE A 142 9.69 7.14 13.28
N ALA A 143 8.95 7.66 14.21
CA ALA A 143 9.07 9.06 14.60
C ALA A 143 10.51 9.43 15.01
N GLN A 144 11.28 8.45 15.46
CA GLN A 144 12.71 8.63 15.79
C GLN A 144 13.65 8.45 14.59
N VAL A 145 13.24 7.75 13.52
CA VAL A 145 14.10 7.45 12.35
C VAL A 145 13.75 8.32 11.15
N GLY A 146 12.53 8.86 11.08
CA GLY A 146 11.97 9.52 9.89
C GLY A 146 12.48 10.90 9.54
N ASN A 147 13.26 11.57 10.41
CA ASN A 147 13.68 12.96 10.21
C ASN A 147 15.20 13.15 10.22
N ARG A 148 15.95 12.28 9.54
CA ARG A 148 17.33 12.63 9.18
C ARG A 148 17.33 13.29 7.79
N PRO A 149 17.61 14.61 7.69
CA PRO A 149 17.84 15.25 6.39
C PRO A 149 19.02 14.57 5.71
N GLY A 150 18.85 14.12 4.48
CA GLY A 150 19.93 13.56 3.67
C GLY A 150 19.91 12.05 3.45
N VAL A 151 18.92 11.33 3.94
CA VAL A 151 18.76 9.91 3.57
C VAL A 151 18.15 9.86 2.18
N THR A 152 18.95 9.46 1.22
CA THR A 152 18.55 9.14 -0.16
C THR A 152 17.32 8.23 -0.12
N ARG A 153 16.28 8.57 -0.89
CA ARG A 153 15.01 7.83 -1.05
C ARG A 153 15.22 6.50 -1.80
N ALA A 154 16.20 5.71 -1.39
CA ALA A 154 16.35 4.35 -1.82
C ALA A 154 15.38 3.49 -1.00
N ASN A 155 14.72 2.57 -1.67
CA ASN A 155 13.82 1.54 -1.14
C ASN A 155 14.10 1.19 0.32
N GLN A 156 13.37 1.79 1.25
CA GLN A 156 13.58 1.52 2.66
C GLN A 156 12.56 0.46 3.10
N TRP A 157 13.08 -0.72 3.37
CA TRP A 157 12.38 -1.73 4.14
C TRP A 157 12.38 -1.30 5.60
N VAL A 158 11.20 -1.18 6.17
CA VAL A 158 11.05 -0.83 7.56
C VAL A 158 10.46 -2.00 8.31
N ARG A 159 11.17 -2.45 9.34
CA ARG A 159 10.74 -3.57 10.16
C ARG A 159 9.65 -3.15 11.13
N VAL A 160 8.57 -3.90 11.16
CA VAL A 160 7.43 -3.69 12.05
C VAL A 160 7.25 -4.94 12.90
N GLY A 161 7.56 -4.83 14.20
CA GLY A 161 7.53 -5.99 15.10
C GLY A 161 8.56 -7.06 14.73
N GLU A 162 8.26 -8.30 15.03
CA GLU A 162 9.22 -9.40 14.89
C GLU A 162 9.25 -10.02 13.48
N TYR A 163 8.15 -9.93 12.71
CA TYR A 163 7.97 -10.73 11.49
C TYR A 163 7.55 -9.92 10.26
N LEU A 164 7.25 -8.63 10.38
CA LEU A 164 6.74 -7.81 9.28
C LEU A 164 7.79 -6.79 8.82
N GLU A 165 8.04 -6.78 7.52
CA GLU A 165 8.78 -5.73 6.84
C GLU A 165 7.86 -5.00 5.86
N VAL A 166 7.85 -3.67 5.91
CA VAL A 166 7.02 -2.81 5.07
C VAL A 166 7.91 -1.99 4.15
N LEU A 167 7.58 -1.98 2.87
CA LEU A 167 8.21 -1.17 1.85
C LEU A 167 7.27 -0.04 1.43
N ASP A 168 7.73 1.20 1.57
CA ASP A 168 7.09 2.35 0.98
C ASP A 168 7.49 2.49 -0.49
N THR A 169 6.52 2.57 -1.39
CA THR A 169 6.80 2.88 -2.79
C THR A 169 7.10 4.36 -2.94
N PRO A 170 8.26 4.73 -3.53
CA PRO A 170 8.49 6.12 -3.88
C PRO A 170 7.45 6.61 -4.89
N GLY A 171 7.05 7.88 -4.82
CA GLY A 171 6.05 8.52 -5.67
C GLY A 171 6.44 8.68 -7.15
N LEU A 172 7.35 7.84 -7.66
CA LEU A 172 7.93 7.89 -8.99
C LEU A 172 6.99 7.40 -10.12
N LEU A 173 5.82 6.88 -9.77
CA LEU A 173 4.87 6.31 -10.74
C LEU A 173 3.83 7.30 -11.26
N TRP A 174 3.95 8.57 -10.89
CA TRP A 174 2.94 9.56 -11.21
C TRP A 174 3.45 10.52 -12.26
N PRO A 175 2.66 10.83 -13.29
CA PRO A 175 2.96 11.95 -14.15
C PRO A 175 3.05 13.20 -13.29
N LYS A 176 4.07 14.03 -13.50
CA LYS A 176 4.04 15.39 -13.00
C LYS A 176 2.91 16.09 -13.74
N LEU A 177 1.93 16.54 -13.00
CA LEU A 177 0.99 17.54 -13.49
C LEU A 177 1.76 18.85 -13.40
N ASP A 178 2.18 19.37 -14.55
CA ASP A 178 2.69 20.73 -14.62
C ASP A 178 1.48 21.66 -14.45
N ASP A 179 1.60 22.62 -13.52
CA ASP A 179 0.62 23.67 -13.24
C ASP A 179 0.31 24.53 -14.47
#